data_b7b749932b525aad2033c08226383225
#
_entry.id   b7b749932b525aad2033c08226383225
#
_cell.length_a   1.000
_cell.length_b   1.000
_cell.length_c   1.000
_cell.angle_alpha   90.00
_cell.angle_beta   90.00
_cell.angle_gamma   90.00
#
_symmetry.space_group_name_H-M   'P 1'
#
loop_
_entity.id
_entity.type
_entity.pdbx_description
1 polymer ?
#
loop_
_entity_poly.entity_id
_entity_poly.type
_entity_poly.pdbx_seq_one_letter_code
_entity_poly.pdbx_strand_id
1 'polypeptide(L)'
;MRTQGVEVESLRAVDHAIATGVWPDMTEHGWERDDWPAISDRVLGADILVICTPIWLGEKSSVCTQVIERLYGNSHLLNDAGQYAYYGRVGGCLVTGNEDGVKHCAMNILYSLQHLGYVIPPQADAGWIGEVGPGPSYLDPGSGGPENEFTNRNTTFMTWNLLHLARMLKDAGGIPAHGNQRSQWDAGCRFDFPNPDYRSPSSAGAPAELPVWVRERGPRGPLRSDSPANRGPHVRSPT
;
A
#
# COMPACT_ATOMS: atom_id res chain seq x y z
N MET A 1 -2.19 -1.80 15.76
CA MET A 1 -3.27 -0.84 15.36
C MET A 1 -4.35 -0.68 16.42
N ARG A 2 -5.05 -1.73 16.88
CA ARG A 2 -6.10 -1.58 17.94
C ARG A 2 -5.60 -0.91 19.21
N THR A 3 -4.41 -1.26 19.65
CA THR A 3 -3.76 -0.65 20.84
C THR A 3 -3.41 0.83 20.67
N GLN A 4 -3.43 1.34 19.46
CA GLN A 4 -3.24 2.76 19.12
C GLN A 4 -4.58 3.49 18.90
N GLY A 5 -5.71 2.89 19.29
CA GLY A 5 -7.03 3.51 19.18
C GLY A 5 -7.63 3.48 17.77
N VAL A 6 -7.12 2.59 16.89
CA VAL A 6 -7.62 2.42 15.52
C VAL A 6 -8.68 1.33 15.50
N GLU A 7 -9.82 1.60 14.89
CA GLU A 7 -10.78 0.56 14.54
C GLU A 7 -10.18 -0.38 13.50
N VAL A 8 -10.20 -1.67 13.78
CA VAL A 8 -9.61 -2.68 12.88
C VAL A 8 -10.65 -3.75 12.59
N GLU A 9 -11.01 -3.82 11.34
CA GLU A 9 -11.79 -4.91 10.79
C GLU A 9 -10.87 -5.94 10.14
N SER A 10 -11.19 -7.21 10.32
CA SER A 10 -10.46 -8.31 9.67
C SER A 10 -11.45 -9.15 8.85
N LEU A 11 -11.09 -9.38 7.60
CA LEU A 11 -11.87 -10.18 6.67
C LEU A 11 -11.00 -11.31 6.14
N ARG A 12 -11.50 -12.54 6.16
CA ARG A 12 -10.85 -13.70 5.57
C ARG A 12 -11.52 -14.03 4.24
N ALA A 13 -10.82 -13.77 3.13
CA ALA A 13 -11.41 -13.83 1.79
C ALA A 13 -12.01 -15.20 1.44
N VAL A 14 -11.41 -16.30 1.95
CA VAL A 14 -11.90 -17.67 1.69
C VAL A 14 -13.24 -18.00 2.38
N ASP A 15 -13.72 -17.16 3.30
CA ASP A 15 -15.01 -17.36 3.96
C ASP A 15 -16.15 -16.70 3.15
N HIS A 16 -15.84 -16.10 2.00
CA HIS A 16 -16.78 -15.38 1.14
C HIS A 16 -16.80 -15.96 -0.26
N ALA A 17 -17.96 -15.91 -0.91
CA ALA A 17 -18.12 -16.26 -2.32
C ALA A 17 -17.64 -15.08 -3.18
N ILE A 18 -16.34 -14.94 -3.37
CA ILE A 18 -15.75 -13.93 -4.24
C ILE A 18 -15.66 -14.50 -5.65
N ALA A 19 -16.45 -14.00 -6.57
CA ALA A 19 -16.42 -14.43 -7.96
C ALA A 19 -15.12 -13.99 -8.66
N THR A 20 -14.58 -14.82 -9.54
CA THR A 20 -13.42 -14.47 -10.39
C THR A 20 -13.84 -13.46 -11.45
N GLY A 21 -13.05 -12.44 -11.67
CA GLY A 21 -13.29 -11.41 -12.68
C GLY A 21 -12.84 -10.01 -12.25
N VAL A 22 -13.07 -9.05 -13.13
CA VAL A 22 -12.58 -7.67 -13.00
C VAL A 22 -13.68 -6.62 -13.12
N TRP A 23 -14.89 -6.96 -12.69
CA TRP A 23 -16.02 -6.04 -12.60
C TRP A 23 -16.46 -5.83 -11.15
N PRO A 24 -17.11 -4.72 -10.83
CA PRO A 24 -17.58 -4.45 -9.45
C PRO A 24 -18.54 -5.52 -8.93
N ASP A 25 -19.43 -6.00 -9.78
CA ASP A 25 -20.39 -7.07 -9.49
C ASP A 25 -20.36 -8.12 -10.61
N MET A 26 -19.90 -9.31 -10.29
CA MET A 26 -19.81 -10.42 -11.25
C MET A 26 -21.15 -11.14 -11.47
N THR A 27 -22.16 -10.87 -10.65
CA THR A 27 -23.50 -11.42 -10.90
C THR A 27 -24.10 -10.85 -12.19
N GLU A 28 -23.73 -9.64 -12.59
CA GLU A 28 -24.08 -9.03 -13.87
C GLU A 28 -23.33 -9.67 -15.06
N HIS A 29 -22.35 -10.54 -14.77
CA HIS A 29 -21.49 -11.21 -15.75
C HIS A 29 -21.59 -12.75 -15.67
N GLY A 30 -22.73 -13.27 -15.24
CA GLY A 30 -23.06 -14.69 -15.33
C GLY A 30 -22.70 -15.53 -14.09
N TRP A 31 -22.29 -14.91 -12.99
CA TRP A 31 -22.12 -15.60 -11.72
C TRP A 31 -23.44 -15.59 -10.92
N GLU A 32 -23.76 -16.70 -10.26
CA GLU A 32 -24.97 -16.79 -9.43
C GLU A 32 -24.85 -16.00 -8.11
N ARG A 33 -23.62 -15.87 -7.60
CA ARG A 33 -23.33 -15.20 -6.33
C ARG A 33 -21.97 -14.51 -6.38
N ASP A 34 -21.92 -13.33 -5.80
CA ASP A 34 -20.70 -12.56 -5.60
C ASP A 34 -20.82 -11.71 -4.30
N ASP A 35 -20.03 -12.02 -3.30
CA ASP A 35 -20.00 -11.25 -2.04
C ASP A 35 -19.12 -10.00 -2.16
N TRP A 36 -18.43 -9.80 -3.29
CA TRP A 36 -17.48 -8.71 -3.47
C TRP A 36 -18.09 -7.31 -3.35
N PRO A 37 -19.28 -6.99 -3.86
CA PRO A 37 -19.84 -5.65 -3.70
C PRO A 37 -19.86 -5.19 -2.25
N ALA A 38 -20.34 -6.04 -1.33
CA ALA A 38 -20.35 -5.73 0.11
C ALA A 38 -18.95 -5.63 0.73
N ILE A 39 -17.99 -6.43 0.25
CA ILE A 39 -16.58 -6.35 0.67
C ILE A 39 -15.96 -5.04 0.18
N SER A 40 -16.22 -4.68 -1.07
CA SER A 40 -15.73 -3.46 -1.70
C SER A 40 -16.17 -2.21 -0.95
N ASP A 41 -17.43 -2.13 -0.52
CA ASP A 41 -17.94 -1.01 0.27
C ASP A 41 -17.16 -0.84 1.58
N ARG A 42 -16.83 -1.95 2.26
CA ARG A 42 -16.00 -1.94 3.48
C ARG A 42 -14.57 -1.48 3.18
N VAL A 43 -13.97 -1.93 2.08
CA VAL A 43 -12.63 -1.52 1.64
C VAL A 43 -12.61 -0.03 1.30
N LEU A 44 -13.62 0.46 0.58
CA LEU A 44 -13.75 1.88 0.23
C LEU A 44 -14.07 2.77 1.45
N GLY A 45 -14.65 2.21 2.51
CA GLY A 45 -14.87 2.91 3.78
C GLY A 45 -13.63 3.01 4.68
N ALA A 46 -12.57 2.24 4.41
CA ALA A 46 -11.37 2.20 5.25
C ALA A 46 -10.30 3.20 4.81
N ASP A 47 -9.60 3.82 5.78
CA ASP A 47 -8.46 4.70 5.54
C ASP A 47 -7.18 3.91 5.20
N ILE A 48 -7.08 2.66 5.66
CA ILE A 48 -5.91 1.80 5.50
C ILE A 48 -6.36 0.41 5.05
N LEU A 49 -5.73 -0.11 3.99
CA LEU A 49 -5.87 -1.51 3.58
C LEU A 49 -4.55 -2.26 3.78
N VAL A 50 -4.60 -3.37 4.52
CA VAL A 50 -3.46 -4.29 4.64
C VAL A 50 -3.86 -5.65 4.06
N ILE A 51 -3.21 -6.06 2.98
CA ILE A 51 -3.41 -7.37 2.37
C ILE A 51 -2.49 -8.38 3.04
N CYS A 52 -3.07 -9.47 3.56
CA CYS A 52 -2.34 -10.56 4.19
C CYS A 52 -2.44 -11.81 3.32
N THR A 53 -1.31 -12.48 3.05
CA THR A 53 -1.27 -13.67 2.20
C THR A 53 -0.21 -14.67 2.66
N PRO A 54 -0.47 -15.98 2.50
CA PRO A 54 0.60 -16.97 2.56
C PRO A 54 1.47 -16.91 1.28
N ILE A 55 2.67 -17.49 1.38
CA ILE A 55 3.54 -17.79 0.23
C ILE A 55 3.27 -19.23 -0.20
N TRP A 56 2.99 -19.41 -1.48
CA TRP A 56 2.88 -20.73 -2.12
C TRP A 56 3.69 -20.74 -3.39
N LEU A 57 4.69 -21.62 -3.49
CA LEU A 57 5.61 -21.72 -4.62
C LEU A 57 6.33 -20.40 -4.93
N GLY A 58 6.74 -19.69 -3.89
CA GLY A 58 7.41 -18.37 -4.01
C GLY A 58 6.49 -17.21 -4.39
N GLU A 59 5.17 -17.43 -4.51
CA GLU A 59 4.19 -16.45 -4.97
C GLU A 59 3.07 -16.26 -3.91
N LYS A 60 2.37 -15.13 -3.98
CA LYS A 60 1.14 -14.90 -3.21
C LYS A 60 0.06 -15.92 -3.60
N SER A 61 -0.83 -16.23 -2.68
CA SER A 61 -1.92 -17.19 -2.96
C SER A 61 -2.83 -16.73 -4.11
N SER A 62 -3.46 -17.68 -4.79
CA SER A 62 -4.46 -17.38 -5.83
C SER A 62 -5.63 -16.57 -5.28
N VAL A 63 -6.03 -16.78 -4.03
CA VAL A 63 -7.06 -15.98 -3.38
C VAL A 63 -6.62 -14.51 -3.21
N CYS A 64 -5.35 -14.28 -2.87
CA CYS A 64 -4.81 -12.92 -2.83
C CYS A 64 -4.82 -12.27 -4.23
N THR A 65 -4.46 -13.02 -5.26
CA THR A 65 -4.55 -12.56 -6.65
C THR A 65 -5.99 -12.20 -7.03
N GLN A 66 -6.94 -13.06 -6.68
CA GLN A 66 -8.37 -12.80 -6.91
C GLN A 66 -8.84 -11.52 -6.21
N VAL A 67 -8.45 -11.29 -4.95
CA VAL A 67 -8.77 -10.03 -4.25
C VAL A 67 -8.20 -8.82 -4.98
N ILE A 68 -6.95 -8.89 -5.46
CA ILE A 68 -6.32 -7.81 -6.22
C ILE A 68 -7.07 -7.55 -7.54
N GLU A 69 -7.46 -8.59 -8.25
CA GLU A 69 -8.27 -8.47 -9.48
C GLU A 69 -9.64 -7.84 -9.22
N ARG A 70 -10.25 -8.17 -8.09
CA ARG A 70 -11.51 -7.56 -7.68
C ARG A 70 -11.35 -6.09 -7.27
N LEU A 71 -10.25 -5.73 -6.61
CA LEU A 71 -9.91 -4.32 -6.38
C LEU A 71 -9.73 -3.57 -7.70
N TYR A 72 -9.07 -4.19 -8.69
CA TYR A 72 -8.93 -3.64 -10.03
C TYR A 72 -10.28 -3.48 -10.74
N GLY A 73 -11.24 -4.34 -10.49
CA GLY A 73 -12.61 -4.22 -10.99
C GLY A 73 -13.27 -2.87 -10.67
N ASN A 74 -12.89 -2.25 -9.55
CA ASN A 74 -13.36 -0.94 -9.12
C ASN A 74 -12.50 0.24 -9.62
N SER A 75 -11.49 0.01 -10.44
CA SER A 75 -10.50 1.03 -10.86
C SER A 75 -11.10 2.18 -11.68
N HIS A 76 -12.29 2.01 -12.21
CA HIS A 76 -13.02 3.06 -12.94
C HIS A 76 -13.87 3.96 -12.03
N LEU A 77 -14.10 3.57 -10.78
CA LEU A 77 -14.86 4.36 -9.83
C LEU A 77 -14.09 5.61 -9.43
N LEU A 78 -14.82 6.71 -9.28
CA LEU A 78 -14.26 7.99 -8.87
C LEU A 78 -14.81 8.41 -7.51
N ASN A 79 -14.00 9.17 -6.77
CA ASN A 79 -14.44 9.87 -5.56
C ASN A 79 -15.12 11.21 -5.93
N ASP A 80 -15.66 11.91 -4.92
CA ASP A 80 -16.38 13.18 -5.12
C ASP A 80 -15.51 14.28 -5.72
N ALA A 81 -14.19 14.18 -5.62
CA ALA A 81 -13.23 15.09 -6.23
C ALA A 81 -12.91 14.75 -7.70
N GLY A 82 -13.47 13.68 -8.25
CA GLY A 82 -13.23 13.22 -9.61
C GLY A 82 -11.91 12.48 -9.82
N GLN A 83 -11.24 12.08 -8.72
CA GLN A 83 -10.06 11.22 -8.72
C GLN A 83 -10.49 9.76 -8.62
N TYR A 84 -9.57 8.80 -8.85
CA TYR A 84 -9.85 7.38 -8.63
C TYR A 84 -10.25 7.10 -7.17
N ALA A 85 -11.18 6.18 -6.97
CA ALA A 85 -11.84 5.95 -5.69
C ALA A 85 -10.90 5.60 -4.52
N TYR A 86 -9.73 5.03 -4.81
CA TYR A 86 -8.76 4.66 -3.77
C TYR A 86 -7.80 5.79 -3.36
N TYR A 87 -7.82 6.95 -4.03
CA TYR A 87 -6.97 8.09 -3.68
C TYR A 87 -7.23 8.56 -2.24
N GLY A 88 -6.15 8.92 -1.56
CA GLY A 88 -6.20 9.36 -0.16
C GLY A 88 -6.18 8.22 0.88
N ARG A 89 -6.15 6.96 0.44
CA ARG A 89 -6.02 5.77 1.29
C ARG A 89 -4.61 5.23 1.29
N VAL A 90 -4.25 4.48 2.33
CA VAL A 90 -2.91 3.96 2.55
C VAL A 90 -2.91 2.44 2.44
N GLY A 91 -1.90 1.89 1.75
CA GLY A 91 -1.77 0.46 1.51
C GLY A 91 -0.54 -0.17 2.13
N GLY A 92 -0.67 -1.42 2.58
CA GLY A 92 0.42 -2.25 3.07
C GLY A 92 0.15 -3.73 2.92
N CYS A 93 1.12 -4.58 3.26
CA CYS A 93 0.90 -6.02 3.22
C CYS A 93 1.68 -6.78 4.29
N LEU A 94 1.14 -7.97 4.65
CA LEU A 94 1.78 -8.94 5.52
C LEU A 94 1.87 -10.28 4.75
N VAL A 95 3.06 -10.90 4.79
CA VAL A 95 3.33 -12.12 4.03
C VAL A 95 3.99 -13.16 4.94
N THR A 96 3.43 -14.36 5.04
CA THR A 96 4.02 -15.45 5.82
C THR A 96 4.06 -16.75 5.03
N GLY A 97 5.04 -17.59 5.30
CA GLY A 97 5.14 -18.91 4.65
C GLY A 97 6.32 -19.73 5.16
N ASN A 98 6.48 -20.89 4.59
CA ASN A 98 7.54 -21.84 4.89
C ASN A 98 8.52 -22.01 3.72
N GLU A 99 8.55 -21.04 2.83
CA GLU A 99 9.47 -20.99 1.70
C GLU A 99 9.79 -19.52 1.33
N ASP A 100 10.84 -19.31 0.59
CA ASP A 100 11.27 -17.96 0.18
C ASP A 100 10.23 -17.27 -0.72
N GLY A 101 10.18 -15.96 -0.69
CA GLY A 101 9.30 -15.18 -1.56
C GLY A 101 8.60 -13.99 -0.89
N VAL A 102 8.85 -13.70 0.40
CA VAL A 102 8.21 -12.55 1.08
C VAL A 102 8.35 -11.26 0.27
N LYS A 103 9.56 -10.93 -0.18
CA LYS A 103 9.79 -9.67 -0.90
C LYS A 103 9.22 -9.67 -2.31
N HIS A 104 9.21 -10.81 -2.98
CA HIS A 104 8.53 -10.96 -4.27
C HIS A 104 7.03 -10.72 -4.15
N CYS A 105 6.37 -11.39 -3.20
CA CYS A 105 4.95 -11.21 -2.94
C CYS A 105 4.64 -9.76 -2.54
N ALA A 106 5.41 -9.18 -1.62
CA ALA A 106 5.23 -7.83 -1.13
C ALA A 106 5.36 -6.80 -2.26
N MET A 107 6.40 -6.90 -3.09
CA MET A 107 6.60 -6.01 -4.24
C MET A 107 5.40 -6.03 -5.19
N ASN A 108 4.88 -7.20 -5.49
CA ASN A 108 3.74 -7.37 -6.37
C ASN A 108 2.45 -6.77 -5.77
N ILE A 109 2.17 -7.03 -4.48
CA ILE A 109 0.99 -6.50 -3.79
C ILE A 109 1.08 -4.98 -3.67
N LEU A 110 2.22 -4.45 -3.22
CA LEU A 110 2.39 -3.01 -3.03
C LEU A 110 2.32 -2.23 -4.34
N TYR A 111 2.88 -2.78 -5.42
CA TYR A 111 2.75 -2.19 -6.75
C TYR A 111 1.29 -2.17 -7.21
N SER A 112 0.55 -3.26 -7.02
CA SER A 112 -0.86 -3.34 -7.38
C SER A 112 -1.68 -2.28 -6.61
N LEU A 113 -1.48 -2.16 -5.31
CA LEU A 113 -2.15 -1.15 -4.49
C LEU A 113 -1.79 0.27 -4.93
N GLN A 114 -0.51 0.55 -5.18
CA GLN A 114 -0.05 1.86 -5.64
C GLN A 114 -0.66 2.21 -7.00
N HIS A 115 -0.70 1.24 -7.94
CA HIS A 115 -1.30 1.43 -9.25
C HIS A 115 -2.79 1.78 -9.17
N LEU A 116 -3.51 1.19 -8.21
CA LEU A 116 -4.93 1.46 -7.97
C LEU A 116 -5.19 2.83 -7.32
N GLY A 117 -4.18 3.48 -6.74
CA GLY A 117 -4.31 4.79 -6.14
C GLY A 117 -4.04 4.87 -4.64
N TYR A 118 -3.70 3.75 -3.98
CA TYR A 118 -3.25 3.78 -2.60
C TYR A 118 -1.88 4.45 -2.47
N VAL A 119 -1.69 5.20 -1.40
CA VAL A 119 -0.38 5.75 -1.04
C VAL A 119 0.38 4.70 -0.23
N ILE A 120 1.61 4.39 -0.64
CA ILE A 120 2.45 3.38 0.00
C ILE A 120 3.53 4.09 0.84
N PRO A 121 3.49 3.95 2.18
CA PRO A 121 4.52 4.54 3.03
C PRO A 121 5.84 3.77 2.97
N PRO A 122 6.93 4.31 3.54
CA PRO A 122 8.15 3.55 3.77
C PRO A 122 7.87 2.29 4.59
N GLN A 123 8.53 1.18 4.22
CA GLN A 123 8.43 -0.10 4.95
C GLN A 123 6.97 -0.58 5.08
N ALA A 124 6.20 -0.50 3.99
CA ALA A 124 4.79 -0.87 3.96
C ALA A 124 4.55 -2.39 3.95
N ASP A 125 5.60 -3.19 4.11
CA ASP A 125 5.52 -4.64 4.18
C ASP A 125 6.19 -5.18 5.44
N ALA A 126 5.64 -6.29 5.95
CA ALA A 126 6.30 -7.14 6.92
C ALA A 126 6.02 -8.60 6.59
N GLY A 127 6.87 -9.49 7.06
CA GLY A 127 6.69 -10.91 6.79
C GLY A 127 7.55 -11.79 7.66
N TRP A 128 7.23 -13.08 7.59
CA TRP A 128 7.95 -14.14 8.30
C TRP A 128 8.07 -15.37 7.40
N ILE A 129 9.22 -16.00 7.44
CA ILE A 129 9.49 -17.27 6.78
C ILE A 129 9.85 -18.30 7.84
N GLY A 130 9.07 -19.38 7.90
CA GLY A 130 9.40 -20.57 8.68
C GLY A 130 10.34 -21.50 7.93
N GLU A 131 10.64 -22.64 8.58
CA GLU A 131 11.46 -23.69 7.98
C GLU A 131 10.78 -24.27 6.74
N VAL A 132 11.56 -24.48 5.68
CA VAL A 132 11.06 -25.02 4.40
C VAL A 132 10.51 -26.44 4.57
N GLY A 133 9.36 -26.69 3.98
CA GLY A 133 8.64 -27.96 4.04
C GLY A 133 7.35 -27.87 4.86
N PRO A 134 6.79 -28.99 5.34
CA PRO A 134 5.58 -29.01 6.16
C PRO A 134 5.87 -28.59 7.62
N GLY A 135 6.63 -27.51 7.78
CA GLY A 135 6.96 -26.93 9.08
C GLY A 135 5.78 -26.20 9.72
N PRO A 136 5.94 -25.74 10.98
CA PRO A 136 4.92 -25.02 11.69
C PRO A 136 4.62 -23.67 11.00
N SER A 137 3.35 -23.27 11.01
CA SER A 137 2.93 -21.93 10.59
C SER A 137 3.31 -20.87 11.64
N TYR A 138 3.24 -19.60 11.30
CA TYR A 138 3.71 -18.48 12.13
C TYR A 138 3.24 -18.54 13.61
N LEU A 139 1.99 -18.91 13.86
CA LEU A 139 1.42 -18.98 15.20
C LEU A 139 1.47 -20.38 15.83
N ASP A 140 1.96 -21.39 15.13
CA ASP A 140 2.00 -22.74 15.66
C ASP A 140 3.09 -22.88 16.76
N PRO A 141 2.87 -23.75 17.75
CA PRO A 141 3.87 -24.02 18.77
C PRO A 141 5.21 -24.43 18.15
N GLY A 142 6.29 -23.81 18.60
CA GLY A 142 7.65 -24.10 18.13
C GLY A 142 8.05 -23.43 16.81
N SER A 143 7.19 -22.59 16.20
CA SER A 143 7.54 -21.86 14.99
C SER A 143 8.61 -20.79 15.22
N GLY A 144 8.70 -20.23 16.43
CA GLY A 144 9.51 -19.04 16.72
C GLY A 144 9.02 -17.76 16.02
N GLY A 145 7.88 -17.83 15.34
CA GLY A 145 7.32 -16.69 14.61
C GLY A 145 6.99 -15.49 15.51
N PRO A 146 6.18 -15.67 16.57
CA PRO A 146 5.83 -14.57 17.48
C PRO A 146 7.02 -13.95 18.20
N GLU A 147 8.10 -14.70 18.43
CA GLU A 147 9.33 -14.26 19.07
C GLU A 147 10.36 -13.68 18.09
N ASN A 148 10.10 -13.74 16.80
CA ASN A 148 11.03 -13.26 15.77
C ASN A 148 11.17 -11.74 15.83
N GLU A 149 12.30 -11.26 16.34
CA GLU A 149 12.56 -9.83 16.56
C GLU A 149 12.56 -9.03 15.25
N PHE A 150 13.09 -9.60 14.16
CA PHE A 150 13.12 -8.93 12.87
C PHE A 150 11.68 -8.71 12.33
N THR A 151 10.83 -9.74 12.41
CA THR A 151 9.42 -9.65 12.01
C THR A 151 8.66 -8.66 12.89
N ASN A 152 8.85 -8.71 14.21
CA ASN A 152 8.19 -7.83 15.17
C ASN A 152 8.58 -6.36 14.93
N ARG A 153 9.87 -6.08 14.72
CA ARG A 153 10.34 -4.73 14.38
C ARG A 153 9.74 -4.22 13.08
N ASN A 154 9.78 -5.03 12.02
CA ASN A 154 9.24 -4.61 10.71
C ASN A 154 7.74 -4.41 10.76
N THR A 155 7.00 -5.28 11.45
CA THR A 155 5.56 -5.12 11.67
C THR A 155 5.24 -3.85 12.47
N THR A 156 6.07 -3.53 13.46
CA THR A 156 5.93 -2.29 14.24
C THR A 156 6.16 -1.06 13.35
N PHE A 157 7.24 -1.04 12.57
CA PHE A 157 7.53 0.08 11.68
C PHE A 157 6.47 0.24 10.60
N MET A 158 6.06 -0.85 9.96
CA MET A 158 4.96 -0.85 9.01
C MET A 158 3.70 -0.25 9.64
N THR A 159 3.31 -0.74 10.82
CA THR A 159 2.11 -0.27 11.52
C THR A 159 2.15 1.24 11.74
N TRP A 160 3.23 1.78 12.29
CA TRP A 160 3.35 3.20 12.55
C TRP A 160 3.42 4.05 11.28
N ASN A 161 4.13 3.60 10.25
CA ASN A 161 4.20 4.32 8.99
C ASN A 161 2.84 4.39 8.29
N LEU A 162 2.05 3.30 8.32
CA LEU A 162 0.67 3.29 7.83
C LEU A 162 -0.20 4.29 8.59
N LEU A 163 -0.15 4.27 9.92
CA LEU A 163 -0.94 5.15 10.78
C LEU A 163 -0.58 6.64 10.58
N HIS A 164 0.71 6.96 10.56
CA HIS A 164 1.17 8.33 10.36
C HIS A 164 0.74 8.87 9.01
N LEU A 165 0.93 8.09 7.94
CA LEU A 165 0.57 8.54 6.60
C LEU A 165 -0.95 8.67 6.43
N ALA A 166 -1.72 7.71 6.94
CA ALA A 166 -3.19 7.79 6.91
C ALA A 166 -3.69 9.04 7.67
N ARG A 167 -3.09 9.34 8.83
CA ARG A 167 -3.44 10.54 9.58
C ARG A 167 -3.11 11.80 8.82
N MET A 168 -1.90 11.90 8.24
CA MET A 168 -1.49 13.05 7.43
C MET A 168 -2.44 13.28 6.25
N LEU A 169 -2.84 12.22 5.54
CA LEU A 169 -3.78 12.31 4.43
C LEU A 169 -5.17 12.76 4.90
N LYS A 170 -5.66 12.20 6.01
CA LYS A 170 -6.95 12.56 6.57
C LYS A 170 -7.00 14.02 7.03
N ASP A 171 -5.96 14.48 7.73
CA ASP A 171 -5.83 15.86 8.19
C ASP A 171 -5.69 16.85 7.02
N ALA A 172 -5.13 16.41 5.88
CA ALA A 172 -5.02 17.19 4.63
C ALA A 172 -6.27 17.13 3.74
N GLY A 173 -7.29 16.32 4.09
CA GLY A 173 -8.46 16.09 3.24
C GLY A 173 -8.19 15.19 2.03
N GLY A 174 -7.14 14.37 2.08
CA GLY A 174 -6.72 13.47 1.01
C GLY A 174 -5.59 14.03 0.13
N ILE A 175 -5.47 13.49 -1.07
CA ILE A 175 -4.54 14.02 -2.09
C ILE A 175 -5.22 15.20 -2.79
N PRO A 176 -4.55 16.38 -2.90
CA PRO A 176 -5.14 17.53 -3.57
C PRO A 176 -5.65 17.20 -4.98
N ALA A 177 -6.87 17.61 -5.26
CA ALA A 177 -7.54 17.33 -6.53
C ALA A 177 -7.17 18.38 -7.59
N HIS A 178 -5.94 18.33 -8.08
CA HIS A 178 -5.47 19.14 -9.20
C HIS A 178 -4.44 18.36 -10.02
N GLY A 179 -4.68 18.27 -11.32
CA GLY A 179 -3.77 17.55 -12.23
C GLY A 179 -3.89 16.01 -12.20
N ASN A 180 -4.79 15.48 -11.38
CA ASN A 180 -4.99 14.04 -11.15
C ASN A 180 -6.48 13.64 -11.11
N GLN A 181 -7.36 14.52 -11.62
CA GLN A 181 -8.80 14.29 -11.70
C GLN A 181 -9.16 13.62 -13.01
N ARG A 182 -9.52 12.34 -12.97
CA ARG A 182 -9.94 11.58 -14.15
C ARG A 182 -11.19 12.19 -14.81
N SER A 183 -12.15 12.66 -14.02
CA SER A 183 -13.35 13.32 -14.54
C SER A 183 -13.03 14.56 -15.36
N GLN A 184 -12.07 15.39 -14.94
CA GLN A 184 -11.64 16.57 -15.67
C GLN A 184 -10.88 16.22 -16.95
N TRP A 185 -10.04 15.19 -16.89
CA TRP A 185 -9.34 14.68 -18.07
C TRP A 185 -10.32 14.17 -19.13
N ASP A 186 -11.33 13.42 -18.74
CA ASP A 186 -12.37 12.91 -19.64
C ASP A 186 -13.22 14.05 -20.23
N ALA A 187 -13.41 15.15 -19.47
CA ALA A 187 -14.04 16.37 -19.95
C ALA A 187 -13.14 17.24 -20.87
N GLY A 188 -11.92 16.79 -21.17
CA GLY A 188 -11.01 17.48 -22.09
C GLY A 188 -9.97 18.39 -21.43
N CYS A 189 -9.96 18.53 -20.09
CA CYS A 189 -8.94 19.28 -19.38
C CYS A 189 -7.57 18.57 -19.51
N ARG A 190 -6.51 19.36 -19.67
CA ARG A 190 -5.12 18.85 -19.73
C ARG A 190 -4.26 19.48 -18.63
N PHE A 191 -4.89 20.20 -17.68
CA PHE A 191 -4.28 20.82 -16.50
C PHE A 191 -3.10 21.74 -16.82
N ASP A 192 -3.02 22.25 -18.04
CA ASP A 192 -1.93 23.10 -18.56
C ASP A 192 -0.51 22.50 -18.43
N PHE A 193 -0.43 21.16 -18.23
CA PHE A 193 0.82 20.39 -18.17
C PHE A 193 0.97 19.40 -19.36
N PRO A 194 0.90 19.86 -20.62
CA PRO A 194 1.24 18.97 -21.73
C PRO A 194 2.71 18.57 -21.63
N ASN A 195 3.00 17.31 -22.00
CA ASN A 195 4.39 16.86 -22.10
C ASN A 195 5.16 17.83 -23.03
N PRO A 196 6.27 18.45 -22.59
CA PRO A 196 7.03 19.42 -23.38
C PRO A 196 7.42 18.92 -24.76
N ASP A 197 7.73 17.63 -24.90
CA ASP A 197 8.13 17.00 -26.17
C ASP A 197 6.99 16.91 -27.19
N TYR A 198 5.76 17.02 -26.72
CA TYR A 198 4.54 16.97 -27.55
C TYR A 198 3.82 18.31 -27.65
N ARG A 199 4.40 19.41 -27.20
CA ARG A 199 3.80 20.73 -27.37
C ARG A 199 3.81 21.13 -28.84
N SER A 200 2.63 21.40 -29.39
CA SER A 200 2.55 22.13 -30.64
C SER A 200 3.13 23.54 -30.45
N PRO A 201 3.89 24.07 -31.44
CA PRO A 201 4.48 25.45 -31.34
C PRO A 201 3.45 26.55 -31.08
N SER A 202 2.17 26.31 -31.41
CA SER A 202 1.07 27.25 -31.21
C SER A 202 0.51 27.29 -29.77
N SER A 203 0.89 26.36 -28.90
CA SER A 203 0.39 26.26 -27.52
C SER A 203 1.36 26.79 -26.47
N ALA A 204 2.41 27.49 -26.87
CA ALA A 204 3.37 28.16 -25.98
C ALA A 204 2.79 29.40 -25.31
N GLY A 205 1.74 29.22 -24.52
CA GLY A 205 1.32 30.18 -23.49
C GLY A 205 2.38 30.23 -22.37
N ALA A 206 2.46 31.34 -21.66
CA ALA A 206 3.38 31.51 -20.53
C ALA A 206 3.30 30.28 -19.56
N PRO A 207 4.42 29.82 -18.98
CA PRO A 207 4.40 28.73 -18.02
C PRO A 207 3.48 29.12 -16.88
N ALA A 208 2.52 28.24 -16.57
CA ALA A 208 1.66 28.38 -15.40
C ALA A 208 2.56 28.46 -14.16
N GLU A 209 2.29 29.42 -13.29
CA GLU A 209 3.02 29.51 -12.01
C GLU A 209 2.76 28.23 -11.21
N LEU A 210 3.85 27.54 -10.82
CA LEU A 210 3.73 26.36 -9.96
C LEU A 210 3.02 26.74 -8.66
N PRO A 211 2.14 25.87 -8.13
CA PRO A 211 1.50 26.09 -6.85
C PRO A 211 2.52 26.45 -5.76
N VAL A 212 2.18 27.37 -4.88
CA VAL A 212 3.07 27.92 -3.83
C VAL A 212 3.78 26.85 -3.02
N TRP A 213 3.13 25.72 -2.76
CA TRP A 213 3.69 24.58 -2.00
C TRP A 213 4.89 23.89 -2.69
N VAL A 214 5.10 24.10 -3.98
CA VAL A 214 6.28 23.59 -4.72
C VAL A 214 7.46 24.56 -4.60
N ARG A 215 7.22 25.84 -4.32
CA ARG A 215 8.24 26.90 -4.31
C ARG A 215 9.03 27.00 -3.01
N GLU A 216 8.52 26.52 -1.87
CA GLU A 216 9.05 26.89 -0.55
C GLU A 216 10.10 25.93 0.04
N ARG A 217 10.70 25.03 -0.72
CA ARG A 217 11.86 24.29 -0.21
C ARG A 217 13.14 24.88 -0.76
N GLY A 218 13.65 25.87 -0.05
CA GLY A 218 15.05 26.27 -0.16
C GLY A 218 16.00 25.06 0.06
N PRO A 219 17.27 25.17 -0.34
CA PRO A 219 18.21 24.06 -0.24
C PRO A 219 18.27 23.54 1.22
N ARG A 220 18.00 22.26 1.42
CA ARG A 220 18.22 21.62 2.72
C ARG A 220 19.71 21.73 3.03
N GLY A 221 20.04 22.37 4.15
CA GLY A 221 21.40 22.37 4.65
C GLY A 221 21.92 20.92 4.83
N PRO A 222 23.22 20.74 4.85
CA PRO A 222 23.82 19.39 4.95
C PRO A 222 23.31 18.68 6.20
N LEU A 223 22.88 17.42 6.02
CA LEU A 223 22.51 16.53 7.11
C LEU A 223 23.72 16.42 8.07
N ARG A 224 23.59 16.89 9.29
CA ARG A 224 24.60 16.66 10.31
C ARG A 224 24.68 15.18 10.59
N SER A 225 25.83 14.58 10.33
CA SER A 225 26.17 13.22 10.75
C SER A 225 26.63 13.26 12.22
N ASP A 226 25.70 13.26 13.14
CA ASP A 226 26.01 12.98 14.54
C ASP A 226 25.99 11.45 14.73
N SER A 227 27.06 10.77 14.30
CA SER A 227 27.37 9.42 14.78
C SER A 227 28.11 9.51 16.08
N PRO A 228 27.59 9.00 17.20
CA PRO A 228 28.40 8.85 18.42
C PRO A 228 29.48 7.82 18.16
N ALA A 229 30.74 8.22 18.37
CA ALA A 229 31.89 7.37 18.27
C ALA A 229 31.74 6.15 19.19
N ASN A 230 31.72 4.97 18.60
CA ASN A 230 31.72 3.68 19.26
C ASN A 230 33.10 3.50 19.94
N ARG A 231 33.22 3.83 21.24
CA ARG A 231 34.36 3.48 22.05
C ARG A 231 34.18 2.04 22.52
N GLY A 232 34.76 1.10 21.80
CA GLY A 232 34.87 -0.28 22.24
C GLY A 232 35.68 -0.39 23.58
N PRO A 233 35.38 -1.39 24.43
CA PRO A 233 36.09 -1.59 25.70
C PRO A 233 37.48 -2.10 25.43
N HIS A 234 38.47 -1.44 26.08
CA HIS A 234 39.84 -1.93 26.18
C HIS A 234 39.89 -3.22 27.01
N VAL A 235 40.18 -4.34 26.38
CA VAL A 235 40.56 -5.57 27.06
C VAL A 235 41.99 -5.44 27.51
N ARG A 236 42.23 -5.41 28.83
CA ARG A 236 43.57 -5.57 29.43
C ARG A 236 43.88 -7.06 29.54
N SER A 237 44.96 -7.49 28.94
CA SER A 237 45.53 -8.82 29.16
C SER A 237 46.23 -8.87 30.55
N PRO A 238 46.07 -9.98 31.29
CA PRO A 238 46.88 -10.18 32.50
C PRO A 238 48.27 -10.75 32.13
N THR A 239 49.26 -10.21 32.74
CA THR A 239 50.62 -10.78 32.92
C THR A 239 50.57 -11.94 33.90
#